data_dcc9681836b2bd729229673a3e8e9bf7
#
_entry.id   dcc9681836b2bd729229673a3e8e9bf7
#
_cell.length_a   1.000
_cell.length_b   1.000
_cell.length_c   1.000
_cell.angle_alpha   90.00
_cell.angle_beta   90.00
_cell.angle_gamma   90.00
#
_symmetry.space_group_name_H-M   'P 1'
#
loop_
_entity.id
_entity.type
_entity.pdbx_description
1 polymer ?
#
loop_
_entity_poly.entity_id
_entity_poly.type
_entity_poly.pdbx_seq_one_letter_code
_entity_poly.pdbx_strand_id
1 'polypeptide(L)'
;SDGEVVGFDTRRNAFIGVYGHEDAPEALEERLGCTNSDCVGEKLCFALETALKLNPGEKKTVHFEIGIADEVADAAAARERLSEVTPEEELEELSAHRLQEISGAKIHTPDENLNLAFNGFYQYSTVMGSRWARVRHNGYRDLMSDSECTGSFAPKLAWERYKRVLTYQYSNGYAPRTFIDGQIRDNNFSDCAVWITFTGFAILHELGDPALLEEEAAFNDGTTATVYEHMRRSVDFLYHFQGVNGLVKIWGGDWNDCMNMAGLKGKGESVWLSIAWYRANGMLRKLAEMTGREADVRACDEMGAIMRDRIQKLGWDGRDFITAIDDEGRRIGSHENEEGKMYLNPQIWALFSGVATEEQ
;
A
#
# COMPACT_ATOMS: atom_id res chain seq x y z
N SER A 1 -7.99 -26.19 -21.77
CA SER A 1 -9.23 -27.03 -21.59
C SER A 1 -8.91 -28.45 -21.86
N ASP A 2 -9.46 -29.38 -21.06
CA ASP A 2 -9.39 -30.84 -21.24
C ASP A 2 -10.55 -31.38 -22.13
N GLY A 3 -11.45 -30.51 -22.55
CA GLY A 3 -12.46 -30.78 -23.57
C GLY A 3 -11.94 -30.53 -24.98
N GLU A 4 -12.63 -31.10 -25.99
CA GLU A 4 -12.35 -30.81 -27.41
C GLU A 4 -12.71 -29.36 -27.70
N VAL A 5 -11.71 -28.52 -27.99
CA VAL A 5 -11.89 -27.11 -28.38
C VAL A 5 -12.31 -27.09 -29.85
N VAL A 6 -13.50 -26.59 -30.13
CA VAL A 6 -14.07 -26.51 -31.46
C VAL A 6 -14.12 -25.11 -32.06
N GLY A 7 -13.95 -24.08 -31.20
CA GLY A 7 -13.93 -22.68 -31.63
C GLY A 7 -13.39 -21.72 -30.57
N PHE A 8 -13.03 -20.51 -31.00
CA PHE A 8 -12.64 -19.42 -30.13
C PHE A 8 -12.99 -18.06 -30.74
N ASP A 9 -13.12 -17.04 -29.87
CA ASP A 9 -13.13 -15.64 -30.27
C ASP A 9 -12.33 -14.79 -29.29
N THR A 10 -11.42 -13.99 -29.82
CA THR A 10 -10.69 -12.96 -29.06
C THR A 10 -11.20 -11.55 -29.34
N ARG A 11 -12.04 -11.39 -30.36
CA ARG A 11 -12.64 -10.15 -30.78
C ARG A 11 -14.05 -9.99 -30.18
N ARG A 12 -14.23 -8.99 -29.29
CA ARG A 12 -15.52 -8.80 -28.60
C ARG A 12 -16.71 -8.68 -29.58
N ASN A 13 -16.56 -7.87 -30.62
CA ASN A 13 -17.64 -7.68 -31.58
C ASN A 13 -17.95 -8.94 -32.42
N ALA A 14 -17.01 -9.86 -32.55
CA ALA A 14 -17.25 -11.15 -33.19
C ALA A 14 -18.08 -12.09 -32.30
N PHE A 15 -17.84 -12.05 -31.00
CA PHE A 15 -18.57 -12.90 -30.05
C PHE A 15 -19.91 -12.28 -29.64
N ILE A 16 -19.93 -11.01 -29.23
CA ILE A 16 -21.12 -10.33 -28.70
C ILE A 16 -22.01 -9.76 -29.80
N GLY A 17 -21.44 -9.38 -30.94
CA GLY A 17 -22.10 -8.61 -31.99
C GLY A 17 -21.79 -7.11 -31.89
N VAL A 18 -21.82 -6.42 -33.03
CA VAL A 18 -21.55 -4.98 -33.10
C VAL A 18 -22.56 -4.17 -32.27
N TYR A 19 -23.83 -4.58 -32.32
CA TYR A 19 -24.94 -4.00 -31.56
C TYR A 19 -25.47 -4.91 -30.46
N GLY A 20 -24.78 -6.03 -30.20
CA GLY A 20 -25.17 -7.04 -29.21
C GLY A 20 -24.89 -6.59 -27.78
N HIS A 21 -25.49 -7.30 -26.85
CA HIS A 21 -25.37 -7.08 -25.42
C HIS A 21 -24.64 -8.26 -24.74
N GLU A 22 -23.96 -8.00 -23.63
CA GLU A 22 -23.23 -9.05 -22.89
C GLU A 22 -24.17 -10.11 -22.31
N ASP A 23 -25.43 -9.75 -22.04
CA ASP A 23 -26.46 -10.65 -21.55
C ASP A 23 -27.03 -11.58 -22.66
N ALA A 24 -26.85 -11.21 -23.94
CA ALA A 24 -27.35 -11.95 -25.11
C ALA A 24 -26.34 -11.86 -26.27
N PRO A 25 -25.18 -12.51 -26.17
CA PRO A 25 -24.18 -12.51 -27.23
C PRO A 25 -24.70 -13.21 -28.50
N GLU A 26 -24.47 -12.62 -29.67
CA GLU A 26 -24.82 -13.25 -30.96
C GLU A 26 -24.26 -14.68 -31.12
N ALA A 27 -23.09 -14.93 -30.57
CA ALA A 27 -22.47 -16.26 -30.58
C ALA A 27 -23.29 -17.32 -29.86
N LEU A 28 -24.09 -16.94 -28.85
CA LEU A 28 -24.91 -17.87 -28.07
C LEU A 28 -26.37 -17.88 -28.53
N GLU A 29 -26.90 -16.74 -28.97
CA GLU A 29 -28.32 -16.60 -29.31
C GLU A 29 -28.61 -16.91 -30.78
N GLU A 30 -27.77 -16.41 -31.70
CA GLU A 30 -28.08 -16.45 -33.14
C GLU A 30 -27.21 -17.46 -33.89
N ARG A 31 -25.89 -17.40 -33.69
CA ARG A 31 -24.94 -18.22 -34.47
C ARG A 31 -24.68 -19.62 -33.86
N LEU A 32 -24.87 -19.75 -32.56
CA LEU A 32 -24.60 -20.96 -31.81
C LEU A 32 -23.15 -21.45 -31.98
N GLY A 33 -22.18 -20.54 -31.82
CA GLY A 33 -20.76 -20.89 -31.86
C GLY A 33 -19.83 -19.71 -32.12
N CYS A 34 -18.53 -19.92 -31.87
CA CYS A 34 -17.47 -18.98 -32.13
C CYS A 34 -17.10 -18.90 -33.61
N THR A 35 -16.45 -17.80 -34.01
CA THR A 35 -16.04 -17.54 -35.41
C THR A 35 -14.55 -17.75 -35.66
N ASN A 36 -13.78 -18.15 -34.67
CA ASN A 36 -12.32 -18.25 -34.68
C ASN A 36 -11.64 -16.91 -35.00
N SER A 37 -12.15 -15.83 -34.40
CA SER A 37 -11.65 -14.48 -34.64
C SER A 37 -10.46 -14.12 -33.75
N ASP A 38 -9.44 -13.54 -34.36
CA ASP A 38 -8.32 -12.90 -33.65
C ASP A 38 -8.55 -11.40 -33.51
N CYS A 39 -8.21 -10.84 -32.37
CA CYS A 39 -8.33 -9.41 -32.08
C CYS A 39 -6.99 -8.69 -32.20
N VAL A 40 -6.96 -7.68 -33.08
CA VAL A 40 -5.85 -6.75 -33.23
C VAL A 40 -6.38 -5.34 -33.26
N GLY A 41 -6.02 -4.54 -32.23
CA GLY A 41 -6.39 -3.12 -32.18
C GLY A 41 -7.87 -2.79 -31.90
N GLU A 42 -8.64 -3.78 -31.47
CA GLU A 42 -10.07 -3.65 -31.12
C GLU A 42 -10.33 -4.03 -29.64
N LYS A 43 -11.60 -4.02 -29.22
CA LYS A 43 -11.97 -4.53 -27.90
C LYS A 43 -11.83 -6.05 -27.86
N LEU A 44 -11.09 -6.51 -26.86
CA LEU A 44 -10.82 -7.93 -26.59
C LEU A 44 -12.00 -8.61 -25.87
N CYS A 45 -12.17 -9.88 -26.13
CA CYS A 45 -12.83 -10.85 -25.26
C CYS A 45 -12.00 -12.15 -25.23
N PHE A 46 -12.35 -13.07 -24.36
CA PHE A 46 -11.82 -14.44 -24.34
C PHE A 46 -13.01 -15.39 -24.36
N ALA A 47 -13.30 -15.95 -25.51
CA ALA A 47 -14.30 -17.00 -25.66
C ALA A 47 -13.63 -18.28 -26.19
N LEU A 48 -13.92 -19.39 -25.55
CA LEU A 48 -13.45 -20.72 -25.95
C LEU A 48 -14.64 -21.65 -25.98
N GLU A 49 -14.88 -22.22 -27.15
CA GLU A 49 -15.98 -23.16 -27.39
C GLU A 49 -15.49 -24.61 -27.25
N THR A 50 -16.17 -25.37 -26.40
CA THR A 50 -15.83 -26.77 -26.16
C THR A 50 -17.04 -27.66 -26.47
N ALA A 51 -16.86 -28.70 -27.30
CA ALA A 51 -17.90 -29.67 -27.61
C ALA A 51 -17.93 -30.78 -26.57
N LEU A 52 -19.13 -31.06 -26.05
CA LEU A 52 -19.39 -32.15 -25.11
C LEU A 52 -20.52 -33.03 -25.61
N LYS A 53 -20.30 -34.34 -25.53
CA LYS A 53 -21.36 -35.33 -25.75
C LYS A 53 -21.70 -35.98 -24.42
N LEU A 54 -22.95 -35.90 -24.02
CA LEU A 54 -23.47 -36.44 -22.77
C LEU A 54 -24.56 -37.47 -23.06
N ASN A 55 -24.51 -38.59 -22.38
CA ASN A 55 -25.60 -39.56 -22.34
C ASN A 55 -26.60 -39.19 -21.25
N PRO A 56 -27.84 -39.72 -21.28
CA PRO A 56 -28.79 -39.46 -20.22
C PRO A 56 -28.26 -39.83 -18.83
N GLY A 57 -28.23 -38.85 -17.91
CA GLY A 57 -27.71 -39.00 -16.55
C GLY A 57 -26.19 -38.89 -16.41
N GLU A 58 -25.45 -38.74 -17.51
CA GLU A 58 -24.01 -38.54 -17.49
C GLU A 58 -23.64 -37.08 -17.04
N LYS A 59 -22.56 -36.97 -16.24
CA LYS A 59 -21.95 -35.70 -15.85
C LYS A 59 -20.53 -35.65 -16.38
N LYS A 60 -20.12 -34.55 -16.97
CA LYS A 60 -18.72 -34.27 -17.36
C LYS A 60 -18.27 -32.95 -16.79
N THR A 61 -17.04 -32.90 -16.32
CA THR A 61 -16.37 -31.70 -15.90
C THR A 61 -15.35 -31.30 -16.97
N VAL A 62 -15.26 -30.03 -17.26
CA VAL A 62 -14.25 -29.45 -18.14
C VAL A 62 -13.52 -28.36 -17.38
N HIS A 63 -12.20 -28.38 -17.44
CA HIS A 63 -11.36 -27.40 -16.78
C HIS A 63 -10.79 -26.42 -17.81
N PHE A 64 -10.74 -25.15 -17.42
CA PHE A 64 -10.15 -24.07 -18.21
C PHE A 64 -9.05 -23.42 -17.39
N GLU A 65 -7.91 -23.17 -18.04
CA GLU A 65 -6.79 -22.44 -17.47
C GLU A 65 -6.78 -21.02 -18.03
N ILE A 66 -6.65 -20.03 -17.16
CA ILE A 66 -6.50 -18.61 -17.52
C ILE A 66 -5.26 -18.09 -16.82
N GLY A 67 -4.35 -17.51 -17.58
CA GLY A 67 -3.11 -16.95 -17.04
C GLY A 67 -2.67 -15.68 -17.77
N ILE A 68 -1.74 -14.96 -17.15
CA ILE A 68 -1.03 -13.83 -17.73
C ILE A 68 0.46 -14.11 -17.58
N ALA A 69 1.22 -13.88 -18.65
CA ALA A 69 2.67 -13.93 -18.63
C ALA A 69 3.22 -12.80 -19.49
N ASP A 70 4.42 -12.30 -19.12
CA ASP A 70 5.09 -11.24 -19.85
C ASP A 70 5.66 -11.75 -21.17
N GLU A 71 6.10 -13.02 -21.20
CA GLU A 71 6.70 -13.67 -22.38
C GLU A 71 5.97 -14.98 -22.74
N VAL A 72 5.94 -15.29 -24.03
CA VAL A 72 5.31 -16.54 -24.53
C VAL A 72 5.96 -17.79 -23.95
N ALA A 73 7.28 -17.75 -23.69
CA ALA A 73 8.01 -18.86 -23.09
C ALA A 73 7.53 -19.14 -21.65
N ASP A 74 7.25 -18.10 -20.89
CA ASP A 74 6.75 -18.22 -19.49
C ASP A 74 5.33 -18.80 -19.45
N ALA A 75 4.49 -18.40 -20.41
CA ALA A 75 3.15 -18.99 -20.56
C ALA A 75 3.23 -20.48 -20.90
N ALA A 76 4.15 -20.90 -21.78
CA ALA A 76 4.37 -22.28 -22.14
C ALA A 76 4.85 -23.10 -20.94
N ALA A 77 5.83 -22.60 -20.19
CA ALA A 77 6.35 -23.25 -18.98
C ALA A 77 5.28 -23.39 -17.88
N ALA A 78 4.45 -22.36 -17.69
CA ALA A 78 3.34 -22.40 -16.74
C ALA A 78 2.31 -23.50 -17.15
N ARG A 79 1.98 -23.58 -18.44
CA ARG A 79 1.07 -24.61 -18.97
C ARG A 79 1.64 -26.02 -18.80
N GLU A 80 2.94 -26.21 -19.06
CA GLU A 80 3.61 -27.50 -18.86
C GLU A 80 3.50 -27.95 -17.40
N ARG A 81 3.83 -27.07 -16.45
CA ARG A 81 3.70 -27.33 -15.02
C ARG A 81 2.27 -27.68 -14.60
N LEU A 82 1.27 -26.93 -15.08
CA LEU A 82 -0.13 -27.19 -14.76
C LEU A 82 -0.65 -28.52 -15.36
N SER A 83 -0.03 -29.00 -16.45
CA SER A 83 -0.40 -30.28 -17.02
C SER A 83 0.07 -31.51 -16.21
N GLU A 84 0.98 -31.30 -15.23
CA GLU A 84 1.52 -32.35 -14.36
C GLU A 84 0.70 -32.57 -13.08
N VAL A 85 -0.26 -31.68 -12.80
CA VAL A 85 -1.11 -31.71 -11.59
C VAL A 85 -2.59 -31.78 -11.97
N THR A 86 -3.41 -32.37 -11.12
CA THR A 86 -4.86 -32.35 -11.32
C THR A 86 -5.46 -31.03 -10.76
N PRO A 87 -6.58 -30.53 -11.33
CA PRO A 87 -7.28 -29.39 -10.79
C PRO A 87 -7.72 -29.56 -9.34
N GLU A 88 -8.02 -30.75 -8.91
CA GLU A 88 -8.36 -31.11 -7.54
C GLU A 88 -7.19 -30.95 -6.59
N GLU A 89 -5.99 -31.41 -6.98
CA GLU A 89 -4.74 -31.23 -6.21
C GLU A 89 -4.38 -29.74 -6.08
N GLU A 90 -4.47 -28.96 -7.18
CA GLU A 90 -4.26 -27.51 -7.16
C GLU A 90 -5.25 -26.80 -6.24
N LEU A 91 -6.52 -27.20 -6.24
CA LEU A 91 -7.54 -26.63 -5.36
C LEU A 91 -7.26 -26.93 -3.89
N GLU A 92 -6.84 -28.16 -3.58
CA GLU A 92 -6.46 -28.55 -2.22
C GLU A 92 -5.23 -27.78 -1.74
N GLU A 93 -4.19 -27.67 -2.56
CA GLU A 93 -2.98 -26.91 -2.23
C GLU A 93 -3.30 -25.42 -2.04
N LEU A 94 -4.05 -24.81 -2.95
CA LEU A 94 -4.48 -23.42 -2.83
C LEU A 94 -5.30 -23.19 -1.55
N SER A 95 -6.22 -24.11 -1.25
CA SER A 95 -7.06 -24.01 -0.05
C SER A 95 -6.22 -24.11 1.23
N ALA A 96 -5.27 -25.03 1.28
CA ALA A 96 -4.34 -25.15 2.40
C ALA A 96 -3.47 -23.89 2.57
N HIS A 97 -2.95 -23.36 1.46
CA HIS A 97 -2.17 -22.14 1.45
C HIS A 97 -2.99 -20.93 1.96
N ARG A 98 -4.23 -20.77 1.51
CA ARG A 98 -5.12 -19.70 1.96
C ARG A 98 -5.47 -19.82 3.44
N LEU A 99 -5.74 -21.03 3.93
CA LEU A 99 -5.97 -21.26 5.34
C LEU A 99 -4.74 -20.93 6.19
N GLN A 100 -3.55 -21.20 5.71
CA GLN A 100 -2.30 -20.85 6.38
C GLN A 100 -2.13 -19.33 6.45
N GLU A 101 -2.41 -18.60 5.36
CA GLU A 101 -2.31 -17.13 5.31
C GLU A 101 -3.20 -16.44 6.35
N ILE A 102 -4.38 -17.00 6.65
CA ILE A 102 -5.33 -16.44 7.62
C ILE A 102 -5.27 -17.14 8.99
N SER A 103 -4.20 -17.85 9.28
CA SER A 103 -4.03 -18.58 10.56
C SER A 103 -3.22 -17.81 11.61
N GLY A 104 -2.66 -16.65 11.25
CA GLY A 104 -1.72 -15.90 12.07
C GLY A 104 -2.30 -15.36 13.38
N ALA A 105 -3.59 -15.05 13.39
CA ALA A 105 -4.29 -14.59 14.60
C ALA A 105 -5.70 -15.17 14.63
N LYS A 106 -6.16 -15.59 15.81
CA LYS A 106 -7.52 -16.10 16.00
C LYS A 106 -8.11 -15.58 17.30
N ILE A 107 -9.39 -15.24 17.25
CA ILE A 107 -10.18 -14.89 18.43
C ILE A 107 -11.29 -15.91 18.63
N HIS A 108 -11.70 -16.06 19.88
CA HIS A 108 -12.90 -16.80 20.26
C HIS A 108 -13.69 -15.95 21.26
N THR A 109 -14.85 -15.50 20.82
CA THR A 109 -15.75 -14.64 21.60
C THR A 109 -17.14 -15.28 21.64
N PRO A 110 -18.04 -14.82 22.53
CA PRO A 110 -19.45 -15.26 22.52
C PRO A 110 -20.22 -14.87 21.25
N ASP A 111 -19.71 -13.93 20.45
CA ASP A 111 -20.32 -13.50 19.19
C ASP A 111 -19.71 -14.26 18.01
N GLU A 112 -20.48 -15.21 17.48
CA GLU A 112 -20.07 -16.03 16.32
C GLU A 112 -19.85 -15.21 15.04
N ASN A 113 -20.59 -14.11 14.82
CA ASN A 113 -20.38 -13.26 13.66
C ASN A 113 -19.03 -12.53 13.74
N LEU A 114 -18.66 -12.08 14.94
CA LEU A 114 -17.35 -11.47 15.17
C LEU A 114 -16.22 -12.50 14.95
N ASN A 115 -16.40 -13.73 15.44
CA ASN A 115 -15.43 -14.81 15.21
C ASN A 115 -15.25 -15.11 13.72
N LEU A 116 -16.34 -15.23 12.96
CA LEU A 116 -16.30 -15.47 11.51
C LEU A 116 -15.65 -14.29 10.76
N ALA A 117 -16.04 -13.07 11.12
CA ALA A 117 -15.50 -11.86 10.50
C ALA A 117 -13.99 -11.74 10.74
N PHE A 118 -13.53 -11.89 11.98
CA PHE A 118 -12.12 -11.73 12.32
C PHE A 118 -11.26 -12.90 11.82
N ASN A 119 -11.66 -14.15 12.10
CA ASN A 119 -10.86 -15.34 11.82
C ASN A 119 -10.81 -15.71 10.32
N GLY A 120 -11.67 -15.10 9.51
CA GLY A 120 -11.74 -15.37 8.07
C GLY A 120 -11.69 -14.08 7.25
N PHE A 121 -12.80 -13.36 7.23
CA PHE A 121 -13.01 -12.27 6.28
C PHE A 121 -11.99 -11.14 6.40
N TYR A 122 -11.72 -10.63 7.61
CA TYR A 122 -10.81 -9.49 7.78
C TYR A 122 -9.37 -9.85 7.41
N GLN A 123 -8.88 -11.00 7.88
CA GLN A 123 -7.51 -11.45 7.55
C GLN A 123 -7.37 -11.71 6.06
N TYR A 124 -8.30 -12.44 5.47
CA TYR A 124 -8.31 -12.72 4.03
C TYR A 124 -8.36 -11.42 3.21
N SER A 125 -9.29 -10.51 3.54
CA SER A 125 -9.44 -9.24 2.83
C SER A 125 -8.20 -8.36 2.94
N THR A 126 -7.55 -8.34 4.11
CA THR A 126 -6.29 -7.59 4.32
C THR A 126 -5.17 -8.15 3.46
N VAL A 127 -4.95 -9.46 3.46
CA VAL A 127 -3.90 -10.11 2.67
C VAL A 127 -4.18 -9.97 1.16
N MET A 128 -5.41 -10.22 0.74
CA MET A 128 -5.79 -10.12 -0.67
C MET A 128 -5.82 -8.68 -1.16
N GLY A 129 -6.38 -7.76 -0.37
CA GLY A 129 -6.39 -6.33 -0.67
C GLY A 129 -4.99 -5.79 -0.85
N SER A 130 -4.07 -6.16 0.04
CA SER A 130 -2.67 -5.77 -0.08
C SER A 130 -1.97 -6.35 -1.31
N ARG A 131 -2.42 -7.49 -1.87
CA ARG A 131 -1.86 -8.08 -3.09
C ARG A 131 -2.43 -7.51 -4.38
N TRP A 132 -3.74 -7.27 -4.43
CA TRP A 132 -4.47 -7.09 -5.68
C TRP A 132 -5.17 -5.74 -5.84
N ALA A 133 -5.46 -5.03 -4.73
CA ALA A 133 -6.20 -3.79 -4.81
C ALA A 133 -5.44 -2.64 -5.52
N ARG A 134 -4.12 -2.71 -5.55
CA ARG A 134 -3.25 -1.66 -6.10
C ARG A 134 -2.35 -2.20 -7.20
N VAL A 135 -2.97 -2.71 -8.25
CA VAL A 135 -2.22 -3.36 -9.35
C VAL A 135 -1.57 -2.40 -10.31
N ARG A 136 -2.09 -1.21 -10.49
CA ARG A 136 -1.58 -0.24 -11.47
C ARG A 136 -1.16 1.08 -10.85
N HIS A 137 -2.09 1.77 -10.19
CA HIS A 137 -1.85 3.04 -9.52
C HIS A 137 -1.57 2.81 -8.04
N ASN A 138 -0.36 3.10 -7.62
CA ASN A 138 0.10 2.84 -6.27
C ASN A 138 0.43 4.14 -5.55
N GLY A 139 -0.26 4.41 -4.44
CA GLY A 139 0.14 5.43 -3.49
C GLY A 139 1.21 4.88 -2.56
N TYR A 140 2.33 5.59 -2.41
CA TYR A 140 3.44 5.14 -1.57
C TYR A 140 3.00 4.89 -0.12
N ARG A 141 2.37 5.90 0.51
CA ARG A 141 1.86 5.80 1.88
C ARG A 141 0.76 4.74 2.02
N ASP A 142 -0.05 4.53 0.97
CA ASP A 142 -1.10 3.50 0.97
C ASP A 142 -0.51 2.10 1.06
N LEU A 143 0.55 1.82 0.27
CA LEU A 143 1.24 0.54 0.33
C LEU A 143 1.98 0.33 1.64
N MET A 144 2.51 1.40 2.25
CA MET A 144 3.08 1.33 3.60
C MET A 144 2.00 0.96 4.61
N SER A 145 0.84 1.61 4.59
CA SER A 145 -0.29 1.29 5.48
C SER A 145 -0.84 -0.12 5.24
N ASP A 146 -0.96 -0.55 3.98
CA ASP A 146 -1.37 -1.92 3.63
C ASP A 146 -0.38 -2.96 4.18
N SER A 147 0.92 -2.66 4.15
CA SER A 147 1.97 -3.52 4.71
C SER A 147 1.89 -3.56 6.23
N GLU A 148 1.67 -2.43 6.89
CA GLU A 148 1.48 -2.36 8.35
C GLU A 148 0.28 -3.19 8.80
N CYS A 149 -0.89 -3.03 8.15
CA CYS A 149 -2.09 -3.82 8.45
C CYS A 149 -1.87 -5.32 8.23
N THR A 150 -1.12 -5.70 7.20
CA THR A 150 -0.77 -7.10 6.93
C THR A 150 0.16 -7.67 8.01
N GLY A 151 0.97 -6.83 8.64
CA GLY A 151 1.94 -7.21 9.68
C GLY A 151 1.33 -8.01 10.82
N SER A 152 0.15 -7.62 11.29
CA SER A 152 -0.53 -8.31 12.40
C SER A 152 -0.99 -9.74 12.07
N PHE A 153 -1.12 -10.11 10.80
CA PHE A 153 -1.61 -11.42 10.35
C PHE A 153 -0.56 -12.24 9.62
N ALA A 154 0.26 -11.59 8.80
CA ALA A 154 1.27 -12.22 7.97
C ALA A 154 2.57 -11.38 7.97
N PRO A 155 3.30 -11.29 9.11
CA PRO A 155 4.40 -10.33 9.27
C PRO A 155 5.55 -10.55 8.30
N LYS A 156 5.86 -11.79 7.90
CA LYS A 156 6.89 -12.07 6.89
C LYS A 156 6.52 -11.52 5.52
N LEU A 157 5.25 -11.70 5.10
CA LEU A 157 4.74 -11.14 3.85
C LEU A 157 4.74 -9.61 3.91
N ALA A 158 4.37 -9.03 5.05
CA ALA A 158 4.40 -7.59 5.27
C ALA A 158 5.82 -7.04 5.13
N TRP A 159 6.81 -7.73 5.69
CA TRP A 159 8.22 -7.34 5.60
C TRP A 159 8.75 -7.34 4.16
N GLU A 160 8.47 -8.41 3.40
CA GLU A 160 8.87 -8.48 1.99
C GLU A 160 8.23 -7.36 1.15
N ARG A 161 6.97 -7.04 1.42
CA ARG A 161 6.27 -5.93 0.76
C ARG A 161 6.84 -4.58 1.15
N TYR A 162 7.10 -4.38 2.42
CA TYR A 162 7.74 -3.17 2.91
C TYR A 162 9.07 -2.93 2.20
N LYS A 163 9.95 -3.92 2.12
CA LYS A 163 11.22 -3.82 1.37
C LYS A 163 11.00 -3.51 -0.11
N ARG A 164 9.99 -4.12 -0.73
CA ARG A 164 9.65 -3.82 -2.12
C ARG A 164 9.20 -2.36 -2.32
N VAL A 165 8.47 -1.78 -1.38
CA VAL A 165 8.06 -0.36 -1.46
C VAL A 165 9.26 0.57 -1.23
N LEU A 166 10.24 0.18 -0.40
CA LEU A 166 11.48 0.95 -0.22
C LEU A 166 12.22 1.19 -1.53
N THR A 167 12.10 0.31 -2.54
CA THR A 167 12.77 0.47 -3.84
C THR A 167 12.33 1.72 -4.61
N TYR A 168 11.24 2.36 -4.20
CA TYR A 168 10.79 3.64 -4.78
C TYR A 168 11.24 4.85 -3.97
N GLN A 169 11.89 4.66 -2.82
CA GLN A 169 12.47 5.76 -2.04
C GLN A 169 13.68 6.35 -2.78
N TYR A 170 13.83 7.67 -2.73
CA TYR A 170 15.04 8.35 -3.22
C TYR A 170 16.18 8.21 -2.21
N SER A 171 17.41 8.11 -2.72
CA SER A 171 18.60 7.92 -1.87
C SER A 171 18.88 9.08 -0.89
N ASN A 172 18.26 10.26 -1.10
CA ASN A 172 18.27 11.37 -0.15
C ASN A 172 17.25 11.24 1.00
N GLY A 173 16.44 10.17 1.00
CA GLY A 173 15.43 9.91 2.03
C GLY A 173 14.00 10.33 1.67
N TYR A 174 13.80 11.10 0.60
CA TYR A 174 12.46 11.45 0.11
C TYR A 174 11.73 10.21 -0.42
N ALA A 175 10.40 10.20 -0.32
CA ALA A 175 9.55 9.17 -0.91
C ALA A 175 8.49 9.81 -1.82
N PRO A 176 8.27 9.28 -3.04
CA PRO A 176 7.31 9.85 -3.98
C PRO A 176 5.87 9.62 -3.51
N ARG A 177 4.94 10.44 -3.97
CA ARG A 177 3.51 10.24 -3.65
C ARG A 177 2.96 8.98 -4.30
N THR A 178 3.22 8.80 -5.59
CA THR A 178 2.62 7.71 -6.37
C THR A 178 3.59 7.16 -7.41
N PHE A 179 3.33 5.94 -7.82
CA PHE A 179 3.93 5.34 -8.99
C PHE A 179 2.88 4.53 -9.77
N ILE A 180 2.99 4.52 -11.09
CA ILE A 180 2.06 3.85 -12.01
C ILE A 180 2.90 2.96 -12.92
N ASP A 181 2.54 1.67 -13.01
CA ASP A 181 3.27 0.69 -13.83
C ASP A 181 4.79 0.72 -13.55
N GLY A 182 5.17 0.82 -12.26
CA GLY A 182 6.56 0.91 -11.83
C GLY A 182 7.25 2.26 -12.04
N GLN A 183 6.60 3.22 -12.71
CA GLN A 183 7.16 4.55 -12.96
C GLN A 183 6.69 5.55 -11.92
N ILE A 184 7.63 6.26 -11.31
CA ILE A 184 7.33 7.30 -10.33
C ILE A 184 6.56 8.44 -10.99
N ARG A 185 5.46 8.82 -10.35
CA ARG A 185 4.63 10.00 -10.65
C ARG A 185 4.61 10.88 -9.41
N ASP A 186 5.57 11.78 -9.34
CA ASP A 186 5.73 12.66 -8.19
C ASP A 186 4.98 13.97 -8.42
N ASN A 187 4.23 14.38 -7.39
CA ASN A 187 3.52 15.65 -7.34
C ASN A 187 3.82 16.43 -6.06
N ASN A 188 5.03 16.25 -5.54
CA ASN A 188 5.63 17.04 -4.47
C ASN A 188 4.83 16.98 -3.14
N PHE A 189 4.41 15.78 -2.72
CA PHE A 189 3.84 15.57 -1.39
C PHE A 189 4.96 15.28 -0.39
N SER A 190 4.84 15.84 0.79
CA SER A 190 5.92 15.80 1.77
C SER A 190 5.80 14.64 2.78
N ASP A 191 4.61 14.08 2.97
CA ASP A 191 4.34 13.12 4.04
C ASP A 191 4.83 11.69 3.78
N CYS A 192 5.03 11.30 2.51
CA CYS A 192 5.28 9.90 2.17
C CYS A 192 6.51 9.31 2.89
N ALA A 193 7.53 10.09 3.14
CA ALA A 193 8.75 9.63 3.80
C ALA A 193 8.52 9.21 5.28
N VAL A 194 7.57 9.83 6.00
CA VAL A 194 7.34 9.50 7.42
C VAL A 194 6.79 8.08 7.63
N TRP A 195 6.05 7.57 6.65
CA TRP A 195 5.44 6.24 6.72
C TRP A 195 6.45 5.10 6.65
N ILE A 196 7.64 5.34 6.11
CA ILE A 196 8.74 4.36 6.09
C ILE A 196 9.05 3.89 7.51
N THR A 197 9.26 4.83 8.42
CA THR A 197 9.61 4.51 9.81
C THR A 197 8.42 3.91 10.57
N PHE A 198 7.20 4.41 10.37
CA PHE A 198 6.01 3.86 11.03
C PHE A 198 5.79 2.40 10.68
N THR A 199 5.73 2.11 9.38
CA THR A 199 5.46 0.75 8.87
C THR A 199 6.57 -0.23 9.26
N GLY A 200 7.82 0.15 9.04
CA GLY A 200 8.94 -0.73 9.39
C GLY A 200 9.01 -1.00 10.89
N PHE A 201 8.79 0.01 11.74
CA PHE A 201 8.74 -0.14 13.19
C PHE A 201 7.61 -1.09 13.63
N ALA A 202 6.41 -0.93 13.07
CA ALA A 202 5.26 -1.78 13.39
C ALA A 202 5.50 -3.25 13.01
N ILE A 203 5.99 -3.51 11.79
CA ILE A 203 6.27 -4.89 11.32
C ILE A 203 7.41 -5.53 12.13
N LEU A 204 8.45 -4.79 12.48
CA LEU A 204 9.53 -5.28 13.32
C LEU A 204 9.04 -5.68 14.72
N HIS A 205 8.05 -4.98 15.26
CA HIS A 205 7.42 -5.37 16.54
C HIS A 205 6.73 -6.73 16.46
N GLU A 206 6.09 -7.04 15.32
CA GLU A 206 5.44 -8.35 15.10
C GLU A 206 6.47 -9.48 14.87
N LEU A 207 7.57 -9.17 14.19
CA LEU A 207 8.62 -10.15 13.90
C LEU A 207 9.55 -10.40 15.08
N GLY A 208 9.81 -9.39 15.91
CA GLY A 208 10.67 -9.48 17.09
C GLY A 208 12.15 -9.68 16.80
N ASP A 209 12.61 -9.45 15.57
CA ASP A 209 14.00 -9.68 15.15
C ASP A 209 14.67 -8.39 14.68
N PRO A 210 15.50 -7.75 15.53
CA PRO A 210 16.23 -6.55 15.15
C PRO A 210 17.27 -6.74 14.03
N ALA A 211 17.70 -7.99 13.75
CA ALA A 211 18.69 -8.27 12.69
C ALA A 211 18.12 -7.92 11.29
N LEU A 212 16.79 -7.92 11.13
CA LEU A 212 16.13 -7.50 9.91
C LEU A 212 16.44 -6.05 9.50
N LEU A 213 16.83 -5.20 10.44
CA LEU A 213 17.28 -3.83 10.17
C LEU A 213 18.57 -3.76 9.33
N GLU A 214 19.38 -4.82 9.35
CA GLU A 214 20.60 -4.93 8.56
C GLU A 214 20.37 -5.52 7.16
N GLU A 215 19.15 -5.99 6.86
CA GLU A 215 18.82 -6.41 5.49
C GLU A 215 18.92 -5.22 4.53
N GLU A 216 19.42 -5.48 3.33
CA GLU A 216 19.56 -4.46 2.30
C GLU A 216 18.30 -4.34 1.43
N ALA A 217 18.00 -3.09 1.05
CA ALA A 217 17.01 -2.75 0.02
C ALA A 217 17.63 -1.72 -0.94
N ALA A 218 17.18 -1.73 -2.19
CA ALA A 218 17.60 -0.74 -3.17
C ALA A 218 16.81 0.57 -3.00
N PHE A 219 17.43 1.69 -3.36
CA PHE A 219 16.74 2.94 -3.67
C PHE A 219 16.32 2.97 -5.14
N ASN A 220 15.54 3.98 -5.53
CA ASN A 220 15.06 4.13 -6.91
C ASN A 220 16.17 4.39 -7.95
N ASP A 221 17.36 4.78 -7.53
CA ASP A 221 18.56 4.96 -8.37
C ASP A 221 19.42 3.69 -8.49
N GLY A 222 19.00 2.58 -7.86
CA GLY A 222 19.68 1.30 -7.86
C GLY A 222 20.81 1.16 -6.82
N THR A 223 21.12 2.21 -6.07
CA THR A 223 22.03 2.09 -4.93
C THR A 223 21.33 1.34 -3.80
N THR A 224 22.09 0.65 -2.93
CA THR A 224 21.54 -0.13 -1.82
C THR A 224 21.95 0.43 -0.48
N ALA A 225 21.12 0.20 0.53
CA ALA A 225 21.43 0.47 1.92
C ALA A 225 20.62 -0.48 2.83
N THR A 226 20.98 -0.53 4.11
CA THR A 226 20.22 -1.29 5.10
C THR A 226 18.83 -0.68 5.30
N VAL A 227 17.86 -1.50 5.72
CA VAL A 227 16.52 -1.03 6.08
C VAL A 227 16.59 0.06 7.15
N TYR A 228 17.48 -0.09 8.12
CA TYR A 228 17.73 0.97 9.11
C TYR A 228 18.12 2.29 8.44
N GLU A 229 19.01 2.26 7.47
CA GLU A 229 19.46 3.45 6.77
C GLU A 229 18.35 4.11 5.93
N HIS A 230 17.45 3.30 5.33
CA HIS A 230 16.25 3.82 4.68
C HIS A 230 15.37 4.62 5.65
N MET A 231 15.14 4.10 6.86
CA MET A 231 14.39 4.79 7.91
C MET A 231 15.13 6.07 8.37
N ARG A 232 16.42 5.97 8.64
CA ARG A 232 17.24 7.09 9.09
C ARG A 232 17.21 8.23 8.08
N ARG A 233 17.44 7.93 6.80
CA ARG A 233 17.40 8.95 5.74
C ARG A 233 16.04 9.59 5.59
N SER A 234 14.96 8.85 5.79
CA SER A 234 13.60 9.43 5.72
C SER A 234 13.35 10.44 6.84
N VAL A 235 13.80 10.14 8.06
CA VAL A 235 13.71 11.04 9.21
C VAL A 235 14.62 12.27 9.00
N ASP A 236 15.86 12.06 8.56
CA ASP A 236 16.79 13.15 8.27
C ASP A 236 16.28 14.07 7.16
N PHE A 237 15.74 13.50 6.07
CA PHE A 237 15.18 14.28 4.97
C PHE A 237 14.09 15.24 5.47
N LEU A 238 13.12 14.73 6.20
CA LEU A 238 12.01 15.55 6.70
C LEU A 238 12.49 16.62 7.71
N TYR A 239 13.47 16.27 8.57
CA TYR A 239 14.04 17.25 9.49
C TYR A 239 14.72 18.42 8.79
N HIS A 240 15.39 18.17 7.68
CA HIS A 240 16.07 19.21 6.89
C HIS A 240 15.14 19.87 5.86
N PHE A 241 13.99 19.29 5.57
CA PHE A 241 12.98 19.85 4.68
C PHE A 241 12.02 20.77 5.45
N GLN A 242 12.58 21.86 5.98
CA GLN A 242 11.90 22.82 6.84
C GLN A 242 11.57 24.13 6.11
N GLY A 243 10.47 24.77 6.55
CA GLY A 243 10.13 26.14 6.18
C GLY A 243 10.85 27.18 7.06
N VAL A 244 10.38 28.42 6.95
CA VAL A 244 11.04 29.59 7.61
C VAL A 244 10.93 29.52 9.14
N ASN A 245 9.92 28.85 9.67
CA ASN A 245 9.71 28.70 11.11
C ASN A 245 10.35 27.42 11.67
N GLY A 246 10.89 26.58 10.79
CA GLY A 246 11.56 25.35 11.15
C GLY A 246 10.65 24.15 11.39
N LEU A 247 9.39 24.22 10.99
CA LEU A 247 8.49 23.09 10.87
C LEU A 247 8.67 22.43 9.49
N VAL A 248 8.20 21.19 9.33
CA VAL A 248 8.32 20.46 8.06
C VAL A 248 7.45 21.14 7.01
N LYS A 249 8.00 21.38 5.80
CA LYS A 249 7.25 21.98 4.69
C LYS A 249 6.07 21.12 4.28
N ILE A 250 4.95 21.73 3.97
CA ILE A 250 3.79 21.03 3.40
C ILE A 250 3.96 20.78 1.90
N TRP A 251 4.67 21.68 1.19
CA TRP A 251 4.95 21.62 -0.24
C TRP A 251 3.65 21.53 -1.07
N GLY A 252 3.50 20.51 -1.97
CA GLY A 252 2.29 20.29 -2.76
C GLY A 252 1.15 19.61 -1.99
N GLY A 253 1.40 19.21 -0.76
CA GLY A 253 0.43 18.59 0.15
C GLY A 253 1.10 17.69 1.18
N ASP A 254 0.35 17.31 2.18
CA ASP A 254 0.70 16.28 3.16
C ASP A 254 -0.33 15.13 3.14
N TRP A 255 -0.51 14.43 4.25
CA TRP A 255 -1.49 13.35 4.36
C TRP A 255 -2.93 13.81 4.02
N ASN A 256 -3.27 15.04 4.34
CA ASN A 256 -4.55 15.62 3.95
C ASN A 256 -4.45 16.20 2.53
N ASP A 257 -4.92 15.44 1.54
CA ASP A 257 -4.90 15.83 0.13
C ASP A 257 -5.60 17.17 -0.16
N CYS A 258 -6.51 17.62 0.72
CA CYS A 258 -7.18 18.91 0.57
C CYS A 258 -6.31 20.11 0.96
N MET A 259 -5.12 19.90 1.51
CA MET A 259 -4.17 20.96 1.90
C MET A 259 -3.21 21.34 0.77
N ASN A 260 -3.46 20.91 -0.45
CA ASN A 260 -2.61 21.09 -1.62
C ASN A 260 -2.35 22.56 -2.01
N MET A 261 -3.10 23.52 -1.47
CA MET A 261 -2.93 24.95 -1.73
C MET A 261 -2.11 25.68 -0.67
N ALA A 262 -1.86 25.03 0.47
CA ALA A 262 -1.22 25.70 1.61
C ALA A 262 0.27 25.99 1.41
N GLY A 263 0.98 25.20 0.58
CA GLY A 263 2.43 25.29 0.40
C GLY A 263 2.92 25.40 -1.04
N LEU A 264 2.08 25.83 -2.00
CA LEU A 264 2.43 25.89 -3.42
C LEU A 264 3.62 26.81 -3.74
N LYS A 265 3.85 27.85 -2.93
CA LYS A 265 5.00 28.77 -3.06
C LYS A 265 6.25 28.24 -2.34
N GLY A 266 6.18 27.05 -1.75
CA GLY A 266 7.27 26.38 -1.06
C GLY A 266 7.64 26.95 0.31
N LYS A 267 6.75 27.75 0.92
CA LYS A 267 6.94 28.35 2.26
C LYS A 267 6.07 27.70 3.33
N GLY A 268 4.88 27.20 2.94
CA GLY A 268 3.92 26.61 3.86
C GLY A 268 4.50 25.44 4.64
N GLU A 269 4.09 25.30 5.91
CA GLU A 269 4.58 24.30 6.86
C GLU A 269 3.44 23.49 7.44
N SER A 270 3.62 22.17 7.54
CA SER A 270 2.67 21.26 8.14
C SER A 270 2.99 21.04 9.62
N VAL A 271 2.10 21.49 10.49
CA VAL A 271 2.18 21.18 11.92
C VAL A 271 1.91 19.70 12.14
N TRP A 272 0.90 19.15 11.45
CA TRP A 272 0.60 17.71 11.51
C TRP A 272 1.82 16.85 11.14
N LEU A 273 2.48 17.15 10.01
CA LEU A 273 3.65 16.37 9.57
C LEU A 273 4.85 16.53 10.51
N SER A 274 5.00 17.71 11.13
CA SER A 274 6.03 17.94 12.14
C SER A 274 5.78 17.09 13.39
N ILE A 275 4.52 16.95 13.81
CA ILE A 275 4.11 16.06 14.90
C ILE A 275 4.34 14.58 14.51
N ALA A 276 3.97 14.19 13.30
CA ALA A 276 4.20 12.83 12.77
C ALA A 276 5.71 12.53 12.69
N TRP A 277 6.49 13.48 12.22
CA TRP A 277 7.96 13.38 12.21
C TRP A 277 8.51 13.16 13.63
N TYR A 278 8.04 13.93 14.62
CA TYR A 278 8.49 13.80 16.01
C TYR A 278 8.26 12.36 16.53
N ARG A 279 7.13 11.76 16.20
CA ARG A 279 6.85 10.35 16.51
C ARG A 279 7.83 9.40 15.78
N ALA A 280 8.03 9.59 14.47
CA ALA A 280 8.94 8.76 13.67
C ALA A 280 10.39 8.83 14.19
N ASN A 281 10.85 10.03 14.54
CA ASN A 281 12.14 10.24 15.18
C ASN A 281 12.27 9.48 16.51
N GLY A 282 11.23 9.48 17.34
CA GLY A 282 11.18 8.71 18.59
C GLY A 282 11.22 7.19 18.36
N MET A 283 10.61 6.70 17.27
CA MET A 283 10.69 5.29 16.87
C MET A 283 12.10 4.92 16.38
N LEU A 284 12.68 5.75 15.51
CA LEU A 284 14.05 5.58 15.04
C LEU A 284 15.05 5.57 16.20
N ARG A 285 14.88 6.49 17.15
CA ARG A 285 15.67 6.53 18.38
C ARG A 285 15.66 5.22 19.16
N LYS A 286 14.45 4.61 19.31
CA LYS A 286 14.32 3.30 19.97
C LYS A 286 15.04 2.21 19.22
N LEU A 287 14.94 2.16 17.89
CA LEU A 287 15.66 1.20 17.05
C LEU A 287 17.17 1.40 17.15
N ALA A 288 17.65 2.64 17.17
CA ALA A 288 19.06 2.97 17.38
C ALA A 288 19.58 2.50 18.74
N GLU A 289 18.80 2.71 19.80
CA GLU A 289 19.12 2.25 21.15
C GLU A 289 19.19 0.72 21.23
N MET A 290 18.19 0.02 20.67
CA MET A 290 18.15 -1.46 20.63
C MET A 290 19.32 -2.07 19.86
N THR A 291 19.87 -1.36 18.88
CA THR A 291 20.97 -1.82 18.01
C THR A 291 22.32 -1.19 18.34
N GLY A 292 22.42 -0.45 19.45
CA GLY A 292 23.68 0.11 19.95
C GLY A 292 24.24 1.28 19.14
N ARG A 293 23.40 1.98 18.36
CA ARG A 293 23.79 3.14 17.54
C ARG A 293 23.74 4.44 18.34
N GLU A 294 24.63 4.59 19.31
CA GLU A 294 24.60 5.71 20.26
C GLU A 294 24.68 7.12 19.60
N ALA A 295 25.37 7.24 18.47
CA ALA A 295 25.45 8.51 17.76
C ALA A 295 24.08 8.92 17.22
N ASP A 296 23.31 7.97 16.67
CA ASP A 296 21.97 8.22 16.16
C ASP A 296 20.98 8.49 17.31
N VAL A 297 21.14 7.83 18.46
CA VAL A 297 20.35 8.13 19.67
C VAL A 297 20.51 9.62 20.05
N ARG A 298 21.76 10.10 20.16
CA ARG A 298 22.04 11.51 20.49
C ARG A 298 21.46 12.48 19.44
N ALA A 299 21.64 12.17 18.16
CA ALA A 299 21.09 12.97 17.07
C ALA A 299 19.56 13.04 17.12
N CYS A 300 18.89 11.90 17.36
CA CYS A 300 17.44 11.87 17.52
C CYS A 300 16.97 12.68 18.74
N ASP A 301 17.67 12.60 19.86
CA ASP A 301 17.33 13.37 21.07
C ASP A 301 17.46 14.88 20.83
N GLU A 302 18.54 15.34 20.17
CA GLU A 302 18.75 16.75 19.84
C GLU A 302 17.70 17.28 18.86
N MET A 303 17.50 16.58 17.74
CA MET A 303 16.50 16.95 16.74
C MET A 303 15.07 16.92 17.31
N GLY A 304 14.77 15.91 18.12
CA GLY A 304 13.48 15.76 18.78
C GLY A 304 13.16 16.92 19.75
N ALA A 305 14.13 17.31 20.56
CA ALA A 305 13.97 18.43 21.48
C ALA A 305 13.69 19.75 20.75
N ILE A 306 14.42 20.02 19.67
CA ILE A 306 14.23 21.22 18.84
C ILE A 306 12.84 21.23 18.18
N MET A 307 12.44 20.11 17.57
CA MET A 307 11.14 20.02 16.89
C MET A 307 9.98 20.12 17.88
N ARG A 308 10.09 19.49 19.05
CA ARG A 308 9.08 19.61 20.10
C ARG A 308 8.87 21.06 20.53
N ASP A 309 9.95 21.80 20.78
CA ASP A 309 9.87 23.22 21.15
C ASP A 309 9.16 24.05 20.06
N ARG A 310 9.48 23.80 18.79
CA ARG A 310 8.82 24.46 17.65
C ARG A 310 7.33 24.12 17.55
N ILE A 311 6.97 22.84 17.66
CA ILE A 311 5.57 22.41 17.64
C ILE A 311 4.79 23.09 18.78
N GLN A 312 5.35 23.11 19.98
CA GLN A 312 4.71 23.74 21.14
C GLN A 312 4.51 25.25 20.95
N LYS A 313 5.50 25.94 20.39
CA LYS A 313 5.44 27.41 20.21
C LYS A 313 4.58 27.85 19.03
N LEU A 314 4.58 27.09 17.97
CA LEU A 314 4.00 27.50 16.68
C LEU A 314 2.71 26.73 16.35
N GLY A 315 2.66 25.47 16.76
CA GLY A 315 1.55 24.56 16.47
C GLY A 315 0.40 24.64 17.48
N TRP A 316 0.67 25.01 18.71
CA TRP A 316 -0.36 25.21 19.75
C TRP A 316 -0.88 26.64 19.72
N ASP A 317 -2.19 26.84 19.56
CA ASP A 317 -2.79 28.16 19.48
C ASP A 317 -3.39 28.68 20.81
N GLY A 318 -3.12 27.95 21.89
CA GLY A 318 -3.66 28.23 23.23
C GLY A 318 -4.88 27.37 23.57
N ARG A 319 -5.45 26.66 22.58
CA ARG A 319 -6.62 25.80 22.76
C ARG A 319 -6.48 24.46 22.02
N ASP A 320 -6.03 24.48 20.77
CA ASP A 320 -5.93 23.32 19.90
C ASP A 320 -4.59 23.33 19.13
N PHE A 321 -4.14 22.17 18.63
CA PHE A 321 -3.05 22.12 17.66
C PHE A 321 -3.57 22.50 16.29
N ILE A 322 -2.98 23.51 15.66
CA ILE A 322 -3.32 23.92 14.29
C ILE A 322 -2.84 22.86 13.29
N THR A 323 -3.38 22.87 12.08
CA THR A 323 -3.02 21.89 11.05
C THR A 323 -1.77 22.29 10.28
N ALA A 324 -1.69 23.55 9.87
CA ALA A 324 -0.61 24.09 9.05
C ALA A 324 -0.47 25.60 9.19
N ILE A 325 0.65 26.12 8.68
CA ILE A 325 0.89 27.54 8.41
C ILE A 325 1.06 27.63 6.90
N ASP A 326 0.26 28.45 6.21
CA ASP A 326 0.32 28.56 4.75
C ASP A 326 1.49 29.41 4.25
N ASP A 327 1.60 29.55 2.92
CA ASP A 327 2.64 30.33 2.25
C ASP A 327 2.65 31.83 2.63
N GLU A 328 1.55 32.36 3.13
CA GLU A 328 1.37 33.74 3.61
C GLU A 328 1.56 33.88 5.12
N GLY A 329 1.84 32.78 5.83
CA GLY A 329 2.00 32.77 7.29
C GLY A 329 0.68 32.71 8.06
N ARG A 330 -0.46 32.40 7.40
CA ARG A 330 -1.76 32.27 8.07
C ARG A 330 -1.88 30.89 8.71
N ARG A 331 -2.43 30.85 9.92
CA ARG A 331 -2.72 29.61 10.64
C ARG A 331 -3.96 28.93 10.06
N ILE A 332 -3.88 27.65 9.76
CA ILE A 332 -5.00 26.82 9.29
C ILE A 332 -5.38 25.86 10.40
N GLY A 333 -6.66 25.83 10.76
CA GLY A 333 -7.17 24.98 11.84
C GLY A 333 -7.00 25.60 13.23
N SER A 334 -6.93 26.95 13.34
CA SER A 334 -6.87 27.68 14.59
C SER A 334 -8.27 28.11 15.04
N HIS A 335 -8.51 28.12 16.35
CA HIS A 335 -9.74 28.65 16.93
C HIS A 335 -9.97 30.13 16.59
N GLU A 336 -8.91 30.85 16.19
CA GLU A 336 -8.97 32.24 15.75
C GLU A 336 -9.54 32.39 14.32
N ASN A 337 -9.61 31.33 13.53
CA ASN A 337 -10.17 31.39 12.19
C ASN A 337 -11.69 31.60 12.23
N GLU A 338 -12.24 32.19 11.17
CA GLU A 338 -13.68 32.34 11.02
C GLU A 338 -14.34 30.99 10.79
N GLU A 339 -13.77 30.17 9.89
CA GLU A 339 -14.17 28.81 9.56
C GLU A 339 -12.99 27.84 9.68
N GLY A 340 -13.26 26.52 9.78
CA GLY A 340 -12.19 25.50 9.90
C GLY A 340 -11.34 25.68 11.16
N LYS A 341 -11.98 25.93 12.29
CA LYS A 341 -11.34 26.33 13.56
C LYS A 341 -10.52 25.23 14.21
N MET A 342 -10.82 23.98 13.94
CA MET A 342 -10.13 22.82 14.49
C MET A 342 -10.24 21.62 13.55
N TYR A 343 -9.16 20.87 13.41
CA TYR A 343 -9.11 19.60 12.73
C TYR A 343 -8.70 18.52 13.72
N LEU A 344 -9.38 17.39 13.70
CA LEU A 344 -9.18 16.32 14.66
C LEU A 344 -7.80 15.65 14.50
N ASN A 345 -7.31 15.56 13.27
CA ASN A 345 -6.07 14.82 12.96
C ASN A 345 -4.83 15.31 13.73
N PRO A 346 -4.48 16.60 13.76
CA PRO A 346 -3.36 17.08 14.57
C PRO A 346 -3.50 16.77 16.06
N GLN A 347 -4.71 16.82 16.61
CA GLN A 347 -4.97 16.54 18.03
C GLN A 347 -4.64 15.07 18.36
N ILE A 348 -5.16 14.14 17.55
CA ILE A 348 -4.90 12.70 17.72
C ILE A 348 -3.39 12.41 17.63
N TRP A 349 -2.72 12.98 16.62
CA TRP A 349 -1.29 12.76 16.44
C TRP A 349 -0.44 13.39 17.51
N ALA A 350 -0.86 14.51 18.08
CA ALA A 350 -0.19 15.12 19.23
C ALA A 350 -0.19 14.20 20.46
N LEU A 351 -1.32 13.50 20.68
CA LEU A 351 -1.41 12.46 21.72
C LEU A 351 -0.52 11.26 21.38
N PHE A 352 -0.63 10.70 20.17
CA PHE A 352 0.15 9.52 19.76
C PHE A 352 1.65 9.75 19.77
N SER A 353 2.10 10.95 19.47
CA SER A 353 3.52 11.28 19.46
C SER A 353 4.09 11.57 20.85
N GLY A 354 3.23 11.86 21.83
CA GLY A 354 3.64 12.34 23.14
C GLY A 354 4.17 13.79 23.14
N VAL A 355 3.88 14.56 22.09
CA VAL A 355 4.26 15.98 22.05
C VAL A 355 3.33 16.85 22.89
N ALA A 356 2.06 16.47 23.00
CA ALA A 356 1.08 17.14 23.87
C ALA A 356 1.45 16.97 25.36
N THR A 357 1.16 17.98 26.15
CA THR A 357 1.22 17.91 27.63
C THR A 357 -0.08 17.34 28.20
N GLU A 358 -0.12 17.05 29.50
CA GLU A 358 -1.35 16.59 30.17
C GLU A 358 -2.47 17.64 30.13
N GLU A 359 -2.11 18.93 30.09
CA GLU A 359 -3.09 20.02 30.05
C GLU A 359 -3.66 20.23 28.65
N GLN A 360 -2.89 19.94 27.64
CA GLN A 360 -3.29 20.01 26.21
C GLN A 360 -4.13 18.81 25.79
#